data_2ec160785fbf7b1f7a769edc7662a88d
#
_entry.id   2ec160785fbf7b1f7a769edc7662a88d
#
_cell.length_a   1.000
_cell.length_b   1.000
_cell.length_c   1.000
_cell.angle_alpha   90.00
_cell.angle_beta   90.00
_cell.angle_gamma   90.00
#
_symmetry.space_group_name_H-M   'P 1'
#
loop_
_entity.id
_entity.type
_entity.pdbx_description
1 polymer ?
#
loop_
_entity_poly.entity_id
_entity_poly.type
_entity_poly.pdbx_seq_one_letter_code
_entity_poly.pdbx_strand_id
1 'polypeptide(L)'
;MGRRGTRDTGPDGAGEPEGVPGTELLADADRSDSWFLVVEGTPQSHVDLSDPSYLDFSYMRRIAHAADLVAPAGEPIDALHLGAGALTLARYVAHTRPGSRQRAVDVDAPLVEMVRRRLPWDRRAQLRVGIGDAREWIGARHADSADLVVSDVFAGARTPARLTSVEFYGEMARVLRPGGLLAVNIGDGHSLEHTRAQAATARAVLPHVALTAAPAILRGRRFGNLVLVAGHRPLPSEDLGRRAHRDPEMARLLEGGDLDRFVSGRAPVHDADAVDSPAPPDDVF
;
A
#
# COMPACT_ATOMS: atom_id res chain seq x y z
N MET A 1 55.04 48.22 -5.42
CA MET A 1 55.07 46.75 -5.60
C MET A 1 53.86 46.18 -4.89
N GLY A 2 52.76 46.01 -5.66
CA GLY A 2 51.46 45.57 -5.11
C GLY A 2 51.31 44.08 -5.35
N ARG A 3 51.00 43.34 -4.29
CA ARG A 3 50.51 41.94 -4.39
C ARG A 3 49.00 41.93 -4.52
N ARG A 4 48.53 41.48 -5.67
CA ARG A 4 47.12 41.15 -5.90
C ARG A 4 46.81 39.86 -5.18
N GLY A 5 45.85 39.89 -4.24
CA GLY A 5 45.23 38.73 -3.66
C GLY A 5 44.20 38.13 -4.66
N THR A 6 44.43 36.88 -5.02
CA THR A 6 43.45 36.06 -5.73
C THR A 6 42.32 35.69 -4.76
N ARG A 7 41.13 36.13 -5.07
CA ARG A 7 39.91 35.59 -4.43
C ARG A 7 39.65 34.21 -4.98
N ASP A 8 39.75 33.24 -4.11
CA ASP A 8 39.27 31.86 -4.33
C ASP A 8 37.74 31.89 -4.27
N THR A 9 37.09 31.75 -5.41
CA THR A 9 35.66 31.50 -5.52
C THR A 9 35.50 30.00 -5.49
N GLY A 10 35.28 29.45 -4.28
CA GLY A 10 34.78 28.08 -4.12
C GLY A 10 33.45 27.91 -4.82
N PRO A 11 33.13 26.70 -5.31
CA PRO A 11 31.89 26.44 -6.02
C PRO A 11 30.71 26.65 -5.09
N ASP A 12 29.80 27.51 -5.51
CA ASP A 12 28.54 27.80 -4.88
C ASP A 12 27.80 26.51 -4.52
N GLY A 13 27.40 26.42 -3.27
CA GLY A 13 26.55 25.36 -2.78
C GLY A 13 25.27 25.26 -3.60
N ALA A 14 25.11 24.16 -4.31
CA ALA A 14 23.83 23.76 -4.82
C ALA A 14 22.90 23.61 -3.59
N GLY A 15 21.95 24.52 -3.46
CA GLY A 15 20.96 24.48 -2.38
C GLY A 15 20.34 23.09 -2.32
N GLU A 16 20.32 22.51 -1.14
CA GLU A 16 19.54 21.30 -0.90
C GLU A 16 18.10 21.57 -1.37
N PRO A 17 17.52 20.73 -2.23
CA PRO A 17 16.15 20.94 -2.69
C PRO A 17 15.25 20.96 -1.48
N GLU A 18 14.41 22.00 -1.36
CA GLU A 18 13.43 22.14 -0.31
C GLU A 18 12.69 20.83 -0.10
N GLY A 19 12.81 20.27 1.11
CA GLY A 19 12.10 19.05 1.50
C GLY A 19 10.60 19.27 1.50
N VAL A 20 9.83 18.22 1.33
CA VAL A 20 8.38 18.24 1.52
C VAL A 20 8.13 18.50 3.01
N PRO A 21 7.42 19.56 3.41
CA PRO A 21 7.18 19.85 4.83
C PRO A 21 6.64 18.63 5.57
N GLY A 22 7.24 18.28 6.72
CA GLY A 22 6.85 17.13 7.52
C GLY A 22 7.22 15.77 6.93
N THR A 23 7.94 15.72 5.80
CA THR A 23 8.33 14.47 5.15
C THR A 23 9.85 14.35 5.09
N GLU A 24 10.38 13.22 5.55
CA GLU A 24 11.81 12.94 5.61
C GLU A 24 12.14 11.57 5.00
N LEU A 25 13.34 11.45 4.44
CA LEU A 25 13.93 10.16 4.07
C LEU A 25 15.08 9.89 5.04
N LEU A 26 14.89 8.91 5.90
CA LEU A 26 15.90 8.47 6.87
C LEU A 26 16.57 7.19 6.35
N ALA A 27 17.90 7.19 6.33
CA ALA A 27 18.66 5.99 5.98
C ALA A 27 18.41 4.90 7.04
N ASP A 28 18.26 3.67 6.59
CA ASP A 28 18.22 2.51 7.48
C ASP A 28 19.63 2.24 8.01
N ALA A 29 19.78 2.16 9.33
CA ALA A 29 21.08 1.94 9.96
C ALA A 29 21.60 0.50 9.78
N ASP A 30 20.69 -0.45 9.54
CA ASP A 30 21.00 -1.88 9.48
C ASP A 30 21.17 -2.39 8.05
N ARG A 31 20.76 -1.59 7.03
CA ARG A 31 20.79 -1.99 5.62
C ARG A 31 21.28 -0.85 4.72
N SER A 32 22.32 -1.13 3.94
CA SER A 32 22.82 -0.19 2.94
C SER A 32 21.78 0.05 1.83
N ASP A 33 21.75 1.26 1.28
CA ASP A 33 20.79 1.66 0.21
C ASP A 33 19.32 1.48 0.57
N SER A 34 19.01 1.48 1.86
CA SER A 34 17.65 1.36 2.39
C SER A 34 17.21 2.62 3.09
N TRP A 35 15.91 2.94 2.96
CA TRP A 35 15.36 4.22 3.40
C TRP A 35 13.97 4.06 4.00
N PHE A 36 13.75 4.71 5.13
CA PHE A 36 12.42 4.95 5.64
C PHE A 36 11.89 6.28 5.11
N LEU A 37 10.69 6.25 4.56
CA LEU A 37 9.89 7.43 4.31
C LEU A 37 9.10 7.73 5.57
N VAL A 38 9.37 8.87 6.19
CA VAL A 38 8.72 9.32 7.41
C VAL A 38 7.88 10.55 7.09
N VAL A 39 6.61 10.55 7.48
CA VAL A 39 5.69 11.66 7.32
C VAL A 39 5.16 12.05 8.70
N GLU A 40 5.32 13.32 9.08
CA GLU A 40 4.92 13.85 10.40
C GLU A 40 5.46 12.98 11.56
N GLY A 41 6.72 12.52 11.44
CA GLY A 41 7.39 11.70 12.44
C GLY A 41 7.00 10.21 12.41
N THR A 42 6.07 9.80 11.55
CA THR A 42 5.60 8.42 11.43
C THR A 42 6.19 7.72 10.21
N PRO A 43 6.85 6.54 10.36
CA PRO A 43 7.31 5.75 9.23
C PRO A 43 6.13 5.26 8.38
N GLN A 44 6.05 5.69 7.12
CA GLN A 44 4.99 5.35 6.17
C GLN A 44 5.40 4.26 5.18
N SER A 45 6.68 4.23 4.81
CA SER A 45 7.22 3.24 3.87
C SER A 45 8.67 2.93 4.22
N HIS A 46 9.10 1.74 3.86
CA HIS A 46 10.51 1.35 3.81
C HIS A 46 10.84 0.84 2.41
N VAL A 47 11.99 1.21 1.87
CA VAL A 47 12.46 0.74 0.57
C VAL A 47 13.92 0.36 0.66
N ASP A 48 14.25 -0.82 0.12
CA ASP A 48 15.62 -1.25 -0.12
C ASP A 48 15.90 -1.20 -1.62
N LEU A 49 16.80 -0.32 -2.04
CA LEU A 49 17.12 -0.13 -3.45
C LEU A 49 18.05 -1.22 -3.98
N SER A 50 18.81 -1.87 -3.09
CA SER A 50 19.71 -2.97 -3.43
C SER A 50 18.99 -4.32 -3.48
N ASP A 51 17.93 -4.49 -2.68
CA ASP A 51 17.09 -5.68 -2.65
C ASP A 51 15.59 -5.32 -2.61
N PRO A 52 14.97 -5.02 -3.77
CA PRO A 52 13.55 -4.68 -3.82
C PRO A 52 12.60 -5.81 -3.38
N SER A 53 13.10 -7.02 -3.14
CA SER A 53 12.32 -8.12 -2.58
C SER A 53 12.20 -8.06 -1.05
N TYR A 54 13.05 -7.28 -0.38
CA TYR A 54 12.95 -7.05 1.05
C TYR A 54 11.80 -6.12 1.40
N LEU A 55 10.91 -6.59 2.22
CA LEU A 55 9.75 -5.83 2.71
C LEU A 55 9.78 -5.78 4.24
N ASP A 56 10.12 -4.62 4.78
CA ASP A 56 10.24 -4.43 6.23
C ASP A 56 8.89 -4.50 6.94
N PHE A 57 7.89 -3.80 6.42
CA PHE A 57 6.57 -3.74 7.05
C PHE A 57 5.75 -5.01 6.80
N SER A 58 5.19 -5.55 7.87
CA SER A 58 4.44 -6.80 7.84
C SER A 58 3.19 -6.74 6.95
N TYR A 59 2.50 -5.60 6.88
CA TYR A 59 1.35 -5.43 6.00
C TYR A 59 1.76 -5.47 4.53
N MET A 60 2.91 -4.90 4.21
CA MET A 60 3.45 -4.88 2.86
C MET A 60 3.78 -6.31 2.38
N ARG A 61 4.36 -7.15 3.26
CA ARG A 61 4.55 -8.58 2.99
C ARG A 61 3.24 -9.30 2.72
N ARG A 62 2.19 -9.02 3.49
CA ARG A 62 0.86 -9.61 3.31
C ARG A 62 0.21 -9.20 1.98
N ILE A 63 0.38 -7.94 1.55
CA ILE A 63 -0.04 -7.50 0.21
C ILE A 63 0.80 -8.21 -0.87
N ALA A 64 2.10 -8.34 -0.67
CA ALA A 64 2.99 -9.04 -1.58
C ALA A 64 2.61 -10.53 -1.75
N HIS A 65 2.06 -11.20 -0.73
CA HIS A 65 1.52 -12.55 -0.88
C HIS A 65 0.39 -12.61 -1.92
N ALA A 66 -0.49 -11.62 -1.99
CA ALA A 66 -1.51 -11.55 -3.04
C ALA A 66 -0.86 -11.30 -4.42
N ALA A 67 0.13 -10.41 -4.49
CA ALA A 67 0.87 -10.16 -5.72
C ALA A 67 1.62 -11.41 -6.23
N ASP A 68 2.11 -12.26 -5.32
CA ASP A 68 2.78 -13.51 -5.68
C ASP A 68 1.83 -14.60 -6.17
N LEU A 69 0.59 -14.58 -5.70
CA LEU A 69 -0.39 -15.65 -5.93
C LEU A 69 -1.42 -15.34 -7.02
N VAL A 70 -1.45 -14.09 -7.54
CA VAL A 70 -2.39 -13.69 -8.58
C VAL A 70 -2.13 -14.33 -9.94
N ALA A 71 -0.89 -14.76 -10.18
CA ALA A 71 -0.45 -15.46 -11.39
C ALA A 71 0.72 -16.39 -11.04
N PRO A 72 1.11 -17.34 -11.92
CA PRO A 72 2.31 -18.16 -11.73
C PRO A 72 3.55 -17.30 -11.43
N ALA A 73 4.48 -17.87 -10.64
CA ALA A 73 5.68 -17.15 -10.20
C ALA A 73 6.51 -16.65 -11.40
N GLY A 74 6.92 -15.40 -11.34
CA GLY A 74 7.73 -14.74 -12.38
C GLY A 74 6.95 -14.30 -13.63
N GLU A 75 5.70 -14.71 -13.80
CA GLU A 75 4.88 -14.21 -14.90
C GLU A 75 4.52 -12.72 -14.70
N PRO A 76 4.59 -11.90 -15.76
CA PRO A 76 4.24 -10.50 -15.67
C PRO A 76 2.74 -10.31 -15.42
N ILE A 77 2.39 -9.25 -14.70
CA ILE A 77 1.01 -8.88 -14.38
C ILE A 77 0.73 -7.41 -14.71
N ASP A 78 -0.54 -7.07 -14.85
CA ASP A 78 -1.02 -5.69 -14.87
C ASP A 78 -1.43 -5.30 -13.43
N ALA A 79 -0.71 -4.37 -12.80
CA ALA A 79 -0.99 -3.94 -11.44
C ALA A 79 -1.32 -2.45 -11.34
N LEU A 80 -2.34 -2.13 -10.53
CA LEU A 80 -2.75 -0.77 -10.18
C LEU A 80 -2.51 -0.54 -8.68
N HIS A 81 -1.80 0.54 -8.36
CA HIS A 81 -1.50 0.93 -6.98
C HIS A 81 -2.18 2.28 -6.68
N LEU A 82 -3.14 2.25 -5.78
CA LEU A 82 -3.78 3.43 -5.21
C LEU A 82 -3.05 3.79 -3.93
N GLY A 83 -2.40 4.95 -3.90
CA GLY A 83 -1.32 5.28 -2.98
C GLY A 83 0.03 4.81 -3.52
N ALA A 84 0.98 5.72 -3.61
CA ALA A 84 2.32 5.42 -4.14
C ALA A 84 3.37 5.27 -3.04
N GLY A 85 3.34 6.11 -2.01
CA GLY A 85 4.36 6.15 -0.98
C GLY A 85 5.77 6.16 -1.58
N ALA A 86 6.68 5.34 -1.06
CA ALA A 86 8.02 5.13 -1.64
C ALA A 86 8.05 4.12 -2.81
N LEU A 87 6.89 3.71 -3.33
CA LEU A 87 6.74 2.69 -4.38
C LEU A 87 7.27 1.30 -4.00
N THR A 88 7.31 0.98 -2.72
CA THR A 88 7.89 -0.27 -2.21
C THR A 88 7.29 -1.50 -2.88
N LEU A 89 5.97 -1.63 -2.90
CA LEU A 89 5.30 -2.78 -3.52
C LEU A 89 5.47 -2.79 -5.05
N ALA A 90 5.45 -1.62 -5.70
CA ALA A 90 5.66 -1.56 -7.14
C ALA A 90 7.09 -1.99 -7.54
N ARG A 91 8.08 -1.69 -6.71
CA ARG A 91 9.46 -2.18 -6.87
C ARG A 91 9.55 -3.68 -6.66
N TYR A 92 8.89 -4.19 -5.62
CA TYR A 92 8.77 -5.63 -5.36
C TYR A 92 8.20 -6.37 -6.57
N VAL A 93 7.08 -5.91 -7.10
CA VAL A 93 6.44 -6.52 -8.29
C VAL A 93 7.35 -6.42 -9.52
N ALA A 94 8.02 -5.29 -9.76
CA ALA A 94 8.95 -5.14 -10.88
C ALA A 94 10.14 -6.12 -10.77
N HIS A 95 10.61 -6.38 -9.55
CA HIS A 95 11.72 -7.30 -9.28
C HIS A 95 11.30 -8.77 -9.40
N THR A 96 10.19 -9.16 -8.77
CA THR A 96 9.74 -10.56 -8.71
C THR A 96 8.98 -10.99 -9.96
N ARG A 97 8.45 -10.05 -10.74
CA ARG A 97 7.65 -10.26 -11.95
C ARG A 97 8.10 -9.34 -13.09
N PRO A 98 9.32 -9.53 -13.62
CA PRO A 98 9.86 -8.70 -14.70
C PRO A 98 8.90 -8.63 -15.90
N GLY A 99 8.76 -7.42 -16.48
CA GLY A 99 7.84 -7.18 -17.60
C GLY A 99 6.40 -6.81 -17.18
N SER A 100 6.08 -6.81 -15.89
CA SER A 100 4.79 -6.35 -15.38
C SER A 100 4.53 -4.89 -15.74
N ARG A 101 3.30 -4.60 -16.18
CA ARG A 101 2.86 -3.22 -16.43
C ARG A 101 2.20 -2.68 -15.17
N GLN A 102 2.77 -1.64 -14.62
CA GLN A 102 2.30 -1.10 -13.36
C GLN A 102 1.94 0.39 -13.48
N ARG A 103 0.90 0.78 -12.79
CA ARG A 103 0.49 2.17 -12.66
C ARG A 103 0.20 2.47 -11.20
N ALA A 104 0.83 3.51 -10.68
CA ALA A 104 0.57 4.04 -9.35
C ALA A 104 -0.03 5.44 -9.46
N VAL A 105 -0.85 5.81 -8.50
CA VAL A 105 -1.39 7.17 -8.35
C VAL A 105 -1.27 7.60 -6.91
N ASP A 106 -0.87 8.86 -6.70
CA ASP A 106 -0.85 9.51 -5.40
C ASP A 106 -1.36 10.95 -5.53
N VAL A 107 -2.01 11.43 -4.50
CA VAL A 107 -2.51 12.82 -4.47
C VAL A 107 -1.40 13.80 -4.11
N ASP A 108 -0.36 13.34 -3.42
CA ASP A 108 0.76 14.15 -2.95
C ASP A 108 1.83 14.33 -4.04
N ALA A 109 1.68 15.39 -4.84
CA ALA A 109 2.62 15.71 -5.91
C ALA A 109 4.05 15.98 -5.41
N PRO A 110 4.29 16.73 -4.33
CA PRO A 110 5.60 16.90 -3.71
C PRO A 110 6.27 15.59 -3.31
N LEU A 111 5.53 14.69 -2.66
CA LEU A 111 6.01 13.35 -2.28
C LEU A 111 6.43 12.54 -3.51
N VAL A 112 5.58 12.46 -4.52
CA VAL A 112 5.88 11.73 -5.77
C VAL A 112 7.15 12.24 -6.42
N GLU A 113 7.34 13.56 -6.46
CA GLU A 113 8.52 14.17 -7.07
C GLU A 113 9.77 13.93 -6.23
N MET A 114 9.69 13.98 -4.89
CA MET A 114 10.79 13.63 -3.99
C MET A 114 11.21 12.16 -4.18
N VAL A 115 10.25 11.22 -4.20
CA VAL A 115 10.51 9.79 -4.41
C VAL A 115 11.17 9.56 -5.78
N ARG A 116 10.69 10.23 -6.82
CA ARG A 116 11.28 10.15 -8.17
C ARG A 116 12.73 10.59 -8.20
N ARG A 117 13.09 11.63 -7.46
CA ARG A 117 14.46 12.17 -7.43
C ARG A 117 15.39 11.39 -6.51
N ARG A 118 14.93 11.07 -5.31
CA ARG A 118 15.79 10.53 -4.24
C ARG A 118 15.83 9.01 -4.22
N LEU A 119 14.76 8.36 -4.68
CA LEU A 119 14.61 6.91 -4.72
C LEU A 119 14.30 6.46 -6.16
N PRO A 120 15.23 6.60 -7.10
CA PRO A 120 14.98 6.23 -8.50
C PRO A 120 14.67 4.73 -8.62
N TRP A 121 13.89 4.36 -9.63
CA TRP A 121 13.63 2.97 -9.99
C TRP A 121 14.14 2.67 -11.39
N ASP A 122 14.30 1.38 -11.70
CA ASP A 122 14.79 0.96 -13.01
C ASP A 122 13.84 1.49 -14.12
N ARG A 123 14.41 2.22 -15.08
CA ARG A 123 13.68 2.73 -16.24
C ARG A 123 13.12 1.63 -17.15
N ARG A 124 13.62 0.40 -17.02
CA ARG A 124 13.09 -0.78 -17.72
C ARG A 124 11.83 -1.31 -17.06
N ALA A 125 11.60 -1.02 -15.79
CA ALA A 125 10.33 -1.31 -15.15
C ALA A 125 9.24 -0.51 -15.85
N GLN A 126 8.19 -1.20 -16.31
CA GLN A 126 7.05 -0.56 -16.95
C GLN A 126 6.13 0.06 -15.89
N LEU A 127 6.72 0.88 -15.01
CA LEU A 127 6.04 1.57 -13.92
C LEU A 127 5.79 3.03 -14.30
N ARG A 128 4.53 3.44 -14.25
CA ARG A 128 4.10 4.83 -14.45
C ARG A 128 3.46 5.34 -13.17
N VAL A 129 3.92 6.48 -12.68
CA VAL A 129 3.37 7.15 -11.51
C VAL A 129 2.67 8.43 -11.93
N GLY A 130 1.39 8.53 -11.62
CA GLY A 130 0.55 9.71 -11.84
C GLY A 130 0.29 10.46 -10.55
N ILE A 131 -0.06 11.74 -10.67
CA ILE A 131 -0.54 12.58 -9.58
C ILE A 131 -2.04 12.74 -9.76
N GLY A 132 -2.82 12.47 -8.71
CA GLY A 132 -4.27 12.60 -8.76
C GLY A 132 -4.98 11.86 -7.64
N ASP A 133 -6.27 12.08 -7.60
CA ASP A 133 -7.15 11.40 -6.66
C ASP A 133 -7.37 9.94 -7.02
N ALA A 134 -7.21 9.04 -6.05
CA ALA A 134 -7.30 7.60 -6.26
C ALA A 134 -8.67 7.15 -6.80
N ARG A 135 -9.76 7.75 -6.30
CA ARG A 135 -11.13 7.39 -6.71
C ARG A 135 -11.44 7.84 -8.13
N GLU A 136 -11.14 9.07 -8.47
CA GLU A 136 -11.29 9.60 -9.83
C GLU A 136 -10.41 8.81 -10.80
N TRP A 137 -9.19 8.53 -10.39
CA TRP A 137 -8.23 7.83 -11.21
C TRP A 137 -8.67 6.40 -11.51
N ILE A 138 -9.15 5.63 -10.52
CA ILE A 138 -9.62 4.24 -10.75
C ILE A 138 -10.90 4.22 -11.59
N GLY A 139 -11.82 5.17 -11.37
CA GLY A 139 -13.05 5.32 -12.16
C GLY A 139 -12.79 5.54 -13.66
N ALA A 140 -11.66 6.16 -14.00
CA ALA A 140 -11.23 6.36 -15.40
C ALA A 140 -10.53 5.13 -16.03
N ARG A 141 -10.37 4.01 -15.33
CA ARG A 141 -9.74 2.79 -15.87
C ARG A 141 -10.76 1.92 -16.58
N HIS A 142 -10.30 1.15 -17.58
CA HIS A 142 -11.15 0.17 -18.26
C HIS A 142 -11.49 -0.98 -17.32
N ALA A 143 -12.67 -1.55 -17.49
CA ALA A 143 -13.03 -2.81 -16.86
C ALA A 143 -12.06 -3.92 -17.29
N ASP A 144 -11.91 -4.94 -16.45
CA ASP A 144 -11.08 -6.14 -16.72
C ASP A 144 -9.66 -5.81 -17.19
N SER A 145 -9.05 -4.75 -16.62
CA SER A 145 -7.74 -4.24 -17.05
C SER A 145 -6.58 -4.57 -16.09
N ALA A 146 -6.86 -5.09 -14.90
CA ALA A 146 -5.85 -5.36 -13.88
C ALA A 146 -5.92 -6.79 -13.34
N ASP A 147 -4.75 -7.40 -13.13
CA ASP A 147 -4.62 -8.65 -12.40
C ASP A 147 -4.54 -8.39 -10.89
N LEU A 148 -3.96 -7.26 -10.51
CA LEU A 148 -3.83 -6.83 -9.12
C LEU A 148 -4.25 -5.37 -8.96
N VAL A 149 -5.11 -5.11 -7.99
CA VAL A 149 -5.39 -3.75 -7.50
C VAL A 149 -4.97 -3.68 -6.04
N VAL A 150 -4.15 -2.71 -5.70
CA VAL A 150 -3.74 -2.43 -4.31
C VAL A 150 -4.31 -1.08 -3.90
N SER A 151 -4.98 -1.03 -2.75
CA SER A 151 -5.41 0.19 -2.11
C SER A 151 -4.66 0.35 -0.79
N ASP A 152 -3.69 1.27 -0.80
CA ASP A 152 -2.86 1.65 0.34
C ASP A 152 -2.85 3.18 0.45
N VAL A 153 -4.04 3.74 0.65
CA VAL A 153 -4.30 5.19 0.59
C VAL A 153 -4.58 5.75 1.97
N PHE A 154 -3.76 6.72 2.34
CA PHE A 154 -3.89 7.43 3.61
C PHE A 154 -3.74 8.95 3.39
N ALA A 155 -4.48 9.72 4.17
CA ALA A 155 -4.27 11.15 4.37
C ALA A 155 -3.78 11.32 5.81
N GLY A 156 -2.49 11.58 5.99
CA GLY A 156 -1.83 11.37 7.27
C GLY A 156 -1.93 9.90 7.69
N ALA A 157 -2.51 9.63 8.85
CA ALA A 157 -2.66 8.26 9.38
C ALA A 157 -4.07 7.67 9.17
N ARG A 158 -4.93 8.27 8.33
CA ARG A 158 -6.32 7.84 8.12
C ARG A 158 -6.63 7.59 6.65
N THR A 159 -7.45 6.58 6.39
CA THR A 159 -8.09 6.41 5.07
C THR A 159 -9.28 7.38 4.98
N PRO A 160 -9.33 8.27 3.97
CA PRO A 160 -10.44 9.19 3.79
C PRO A 160 -11.78 8.47 3.54
N ALA A 161 -12.88 9.00 4.09
CA ALA A 161 -14.24 8.46 4.01
C ALA A 161 -14.62 8.01 2.59
N ARG A 162 -14.38 8.84 1.59
CA ARG A 162 -14.71 8.59 0.18
C ARG A 162 -13.99 7.39 -0.45
N LEU A 163 -12.98 6.81 0.24
CA LEU A 163 -12.22 5.65 -0.18
C LEU A 163 -12.56 4.39 0.64
N THR A 164 -13.71 4.41 1.36
CA THR A 164 -14.14 3.31 2.23
C THR A 164 -15.50 2.73 1.85
N SER A 165 -16.13 3.22 0.77
CA SER A 165 -17.50 2.93 0.41
C SER A 165 -17.65 1.79 -0.61
N VAL A 166 -18.86 1.22 -0.69
CA VAL A 166 -19.28 0.23 -1.71
C VAL A 166 -19.01 0.76 -3.11
N GLU A 167 -19.26 2.05 -3.35
CA GLU A 167 -19.10 2.69 -4.64
C GLU A 167 -17.61 2.70 -5.05
N PHE A 168 -16.70 2.99 -4.11
CA PHE A 168 -15.26 2.94 -4.38
C PHE A 168 -14.76 1.51 -4.56
N TYR A 169 -15.19 0.58 -3.71
CA TYR A 169 -14.86 -0.84 -3.86
C TYR A 169 -15.41 -1.42 -5.17
N GLY A 170 -16.58 -0.94 -5.62
CA GLY A 170 -17.18 -1.30 -6.90
C GLY A 170 -16.29 -0.91 -8.09
N GLU A 171 -15.67 0.27 -8.05
CA GLU A 171 -14.72 0.68 -9.09
C GLU A 171 -13.46 -0.19 -9.09
N MET A 172 -12.92 -0.55 -7.92
CA MET A 172 -11.79 -1.48 -7.82
C MET A 172 -12.16 -2.87 -8.33
N ALA A 173 -13.34 -3.37 -7.99
CA ALA A 173 -13.85 -4.66 -8.47
C ALA A 173 -14.07 -4.67 -10.00
N ARG A 174 -14.59 -3.57 -10.55
CA ARG A 174 -14.86 -3.42 -11.99
C ARG A 174 -13.60 -3.53 -12.84
N VAL A 175 -12.48 -2.98 -12.37
CA VAL A 175 -11.22 -3.01 -13.14
C VAL A 175 -10.46 -4.31 -13.00
N LEU A 176 -10.79 -5.15 -12.02
CA LEU A 176 -10.19 -6.47 -11.86
C LEU A 176 -10.63 -7.43 -12.97
N ARG A 177 -9.67 -8.14 -13.54
CA ARG A 177 -9.94 -9.32 -14.37
C ARG A 177 -10.62 -10.41 -13.53
N PRO A 178 -11.33 -11.36 -14.14
CA PRO A 178 -12.02 -12.43 -13.42
C PRO A 178 -11.13 -13.24 -12.45
N GLY A 179 -9.83 -13.39 -12.73
CA GLY A 179 -8.86 -14.04 -11.84
C GLY A 179 -8.02 -13.09 -11.00
N GLY A 180 -8.27 -11.79 -11.13
CA GLY A 180 -7.52 -10.75 -10.42
C GLY A 180 -7.83 -10.67 -8.92
N LEU A 181 -6.92 -10.07 -8.18
CA LEU A 181 -7.01 -9.88 -6.73
C LEU A 181 -7.00 -8.39 -6.37
N LEU A 182 -7.89 -8.02 -5.45
CA LEU A 182 -7.87 -6.76 -4.72
C LEU A 182 -7.13 -6.99 -3.40
N ALA A 183 -6.19 -6.12 -3.04
CA ALA A 183 -5.58 -6.07 -1.72
C ALA A 183 -5.75 -4.66 -1.13
N VAL A 184 -6.29 -4.58 0.09
CA VAL A 184 -6.56 -3.31 0.77
C VAL A 184 -5.86 -3.28 2.11
N ASN A 185 -5.06 -2.25 2.35
CA ASN A 185 -4.49 -1.97 3.66
C ASN A 185 -5.50 -1.19 4.52
N ILE A 186 -5.78 -1.69 5.71
CA ILE A 186 -6.74 -1.11 6.65
C ILE A 186 -6.04 -0.87 7.98
N GLY A 187 -5.91 0.40 8.38
CA GLY A 187 -5.47 0.77 9.73
C GLY A 187 -6.64 0.73 10.71
N ASP A 188 -6.53 -0.09 11.76
CA ASP A 188 -7.58 -0.19 12.78
C ASP A 188 -7.05 -0.78 14.09
N GLY A 189 -7.83 -0.70 15.14
CA GLY A 189 -7.52 -1.26 16.46
C GLY A 189 -8.72 -1.30 17.37
N HIS A 190 -8.53 -1.74 18.59
CA HIS A 190 -9.53 -1.81 19.65
C HIS A 190 -10.79 -2.60 19.22
N SER A 191 -11.87 -1.91 18.86
CA SER A 191 -13.14 -2.56 18.50
C SER A 191 -13.12 -3.23 17.12
N LEU A 192 -12.20 -2.86 16.24
CA LEU A 192 -12.12 -3.29 14.84
C LEU A 192 -13.40 -3.03 14.04
N GLU A 193 -14.16 -2.00 14.43
CA GLU A 193 -15.44 -1.70 13.80
C GLU A 193 -15.26 -1.24 12.36
N HIS A 194 -14.23 -0.44 12.10
CA HIS A 194 -13.90 -0.01 10.76
C HIS A 194 -13.54 -1.20 9.87
N THR A 195 -12.66 -2.09 10.31
CA THR A 195 -12.28 -3.30 9.55
C THR A 195 -13.48 -4.22 9.30
N ARG A 196 -14.37 -4.39 10.28
CA ARG A 196 -15.60 -5.19 10.11
C ARG A 196 -16.51 -4.59 9.04
N ALA A 197 -16.67 -3.26 9.05
CA ALA A 197 -17.43 -2.55 8.05
C ALA A 197 -16.77 -2.63 6.67
N GLN A 198 -15.46 -2.49 6.57
CA GLN A 198 -14.72 -2.64 5.30
C GLN A 198 -14.81 -4.06 4.73
N ALA A 199 -14.78 -5.09 5.58
CA ALA A 199 -14.98 -6.47 5.13
C ALA A 199 -16.42 -6.70 4.63
N ALA A 200 -17.43 -6.10 5.28
CA ALA A 200 -18.81 -6.12 4.79
C ALA A 200 -18.95 -5.37 3.44
N THR A 201 -18.27 -4.23 3.31
CA THR A 201 -18.25 -3.41 2.09
C THR A 201 -17.63 -4.17 0.91
N ALA A 202 -16.49 -4.84 1.13
CA ALA A 202 -15.86 -5.67 0.11
C ALA A 202 -16.77 -6.83 -0.35
N ARG A 203 -17.47 -7.47 0.60
CA ARG A 203 -18.42 -8.56 0.31
C ARG A 203 -19.65 -8.12 -0.49
N ALA A 204 -19.99 -6.84 -0.43
CA ALA A 204 -21.11 -6.31 -1.22
C ALA A 204 -20.78 -6.27 -2.72
N VAL A 205 -19.49 -6.29 -3.10
CA VAL A 205 -19.03 -6.15 -4.50
C VAL A 205 -18.21 -7.33 -5.01
N LEU A 206 -17.57 -8.10 -4.12
CA LEU A 206 -16.75 -9.26 -4.46
C LEU A 206 -17.17 -10.48 -3.63
N PRO A 207 -17.43 -11.64 -4.28
CA PRO A 207 -17.97 -12.82 -3.59
C PRO A 207 -16.95 -13.53 -2.68
N HIS A 208 -15.66 -13.37 -2.93
CA HIS A 208 -14.60 -14.03 -2.19
C HIS A 208 -13.76 -12.99 -1.47
N VAL A 209 -13.76 -13.03 -0.14
CA VAL A 209 -13.07 -12.07 0.72
C VAL A 209 -12.37 -12.82 1.85
N ALA A 210 -11.13 -12.46 2.11
CA ALA A 210 -10.35 -12.91 3.25
C ALA A 210 -9.68 -11.71 3.94
N LEU A 211 -9.38 -11.85 5.22
CA LEU A 211 -8.72 -10.83 6.03
C LEU A 211 -7.50 -11.45 6.71
N THR A 212 -6.36 -10.79 6.67
CA THR A 212 -5.14 -11.26 7.33
C THR A 212 -4.54 -10.17 8.23
N ALA A 213 -4.18 -10.56 9.45
CA ALA A 213 -3.48 -9.70 10.39
C ALA A 213 -2.82 -10.52 11.51
N ALA A 214 -1.93 -9.87 12.27
CA ALA A 214 -1.35 -10.45 13.48
C ALA A 214 -2.45 -10.75 14.51
N PRO A 215 -2.35 -11.85 15.26
CA PRO A 215 -3.37 -12.25 16.26
C PRO A 215 -3.63 -11.19 17.33
N ALA A 216 -2.66 -10.36 17.68
CA ALA A 216 -2.83 -9.28 18.63
C ALA A 216 -3.76 -8.18 18.10
N ILE A 217 -3.64 -7.84 16.81
CA ILE A 217 -4.50 -6.88 16.13
C ILE A 217 -5.92 -7.45 15.99
N LEU A 218 -6.06 -8.70 15.50
CA LEU A 218 -7.37 -9.37 15.37
C LEU A 218 -8.17 -9.48 16.67
N ARG A 219 -7.47 -9.41 17.82
CA ARG A 219 -8.10 -9.38 19.15
C ARG A 219 -8.31 -7.96 19.71
N GLY A 220 -8.03 -6.92 18.91
CA GLY A 220 -8.15 -5.53 19.34
C GLY A 220 -7.20 -5.13 20.47
N ARG A 221 -6.08 -5.85 20.66
CA ARG A 221 -5.11 -5.57 21.73
C ARG A 221 -4.13 -4.46 21.40
N ARG A 222 -3.95 -4.16 20.11
CA ARG A 222 -3.16 -3.05 19.62
C ARG A 222 -3.73 -2.54 18.30
N PHE A 223 -3.46 -1.29 17.99
CA PHE A 223 -3.66 -0.71 16.67
C PHE A 223 -2.65 -1.32 15.67
N GLY A 224 -3.00 -1.41 14.39
CA GLY A 224 -2.10 -1.85 13.35
C GLY A 224 -2.80 -2.11 12.03
N ASN A 225 -2.05 -2.63 11.07
CA ASN A 225 -2.55 -2.87 9.73
C ASN A 225 -3.15 -4.27 9.59
N LEU A 226 -4.33 -4.32 8.97
CA LEU A 226 -4.99 -5.53 8.51
C LEU A 226 -5.02 -5.47 6.98
N VAL A 227 -4.80 -6.61 6.33
CA VAL A 227 -4.87 -6.68 4.86
C VAL A 227 -6.07 -7.52 4.47
N LEU A 228 -6.99 -6.88 3.74
CA LEU A 228 -8.12 -7.53 3.12
C LEU A 228 -7.72 -7.94 1.71
N VAL A 229 -7.98 -9.20 1.33
CA VAL A 229 -7.81 -9.72 -0.04
C VAL A 229 -9.18 -10.15 -0.55
N ALA A 230 -9.51 -9.74 -1.77
CA ALA A 230 -10.81 -10.08 -2.37
C ALA A 230 -10.68 -10.36 -3.87
N GLY A 231 -11.66 -11.07 -4.45
CA GLY A 231 -11.67 -11.40 -5.87
C GLY A 231 -13.00 -11.94 -6.36
N HIS A 232 -13.15 -11.98 -7.69
CA HIS A 232 -14.35 -12.54 -8.36
C HIS A 232 -14.38 -14.07 -8.33
N ARG A 233 -13.23 -14.72 -8.14
CA ARG A 233 -13.06 -16.18 -8.07
C ARG A 233 -12.54 -16.57 -6.69
N PRO A 234 -12.67 -17.87 -6.30
CA PRO A 234 -12.11 -18.37 -5.06
C PRO A 234 -10.66 -17.96 -4.89
N LEU A 235 -10.33 -17.45 -3.70
CA LEU A 235 -8.99 -16.98 -3.36
C LEU A 235 -8.04 -18.18 -3.18
N PRO A 236 -6.73 -18.01 -3.39
CA PRO A 236 -5.72 -19.02 -3.05
C PRO A 236 -5.47 -19.04 -1.52
N SER A 237 -6.53 -19.30 -0.76
CA SER A 237 -6.57 -19.10 0.69
C SER A 237 -5.63 -19.99 1.47
N GLU A 238 -5.41 -21.22 1.01
CA GLU A 238 -4.47 -22.14 1.65
C GLU A 238 -3.05 -21.58 1.57
N ASP A 239 -2.65 -21.07 0.40
CA ASP A 239 -1.34 -20.48 0.18
C ASP A 239 -1.19 -19.13 0.91
N LEU A 240 -2.22 -18.27 0.87
CA LEU A 240 -2.25 -17.02 1.64
C LEU A 240 -2.10 -17.30 3.14
N GLY A 241 -2.87 -18.23 3.68
CA GLY A 241 -2.81 -18.61 5.09
C GLY A 241 -1.47 -19.19 5.50
N ARG A 242 -0.89 -20.07 4.67
CA ARG A 242 0.43 -20.66 4.90
C ARG A 242 1.55 -19.63 4.89
N ARG A 243 1.53 -18.67 3.95
CA ARG A 243 2.49 -17.58 3.87
C ARG A 243 2.35 -16.65 5.07
N ALA A 244 1.13 -16.22 5.39
CA ALA A 244 0.86 -15.36 6.55
C ALA A 244 1.34 -15.99 7.87
N HIS A 245 1.18 -17.30 8.03
CA HIS A 245 1.66 -18.02 9.22
C HIS A 245 3.19 -18.07 9.32
N ARG A 246 3.90 -18.04 8.18
CA ARG A 246 5.36 -18.09 8.10
C ARG A 246 6.03 -16.71 8.12
N ASP A 247 5.26 -15.65 8.06
CA ASP A 247 5.81 -14.30 8.18
C ASP A 247 6.61 -14.12 9.47
N PRO A 248 7.69 -13.31 9.48
CA PRO A 248 8.41 -12.95 10.70
C PRO A 248 7.47 -12.42 11.80
N GLU A 249 6.48 -11.61 11.45
CA GLU A 249 5.34 -11.31 12.30
C GLU A 249 4.16 -12.21 11.87
N MET A 250 4.09 -13.40 12.47
CA MET A 250 3.04 -14.39 12.18
C MET A 250 1.64 -13.76 12.14
N ALA A 251 0.88 -14.07 11.10
CA ALA A 251 -0.49 -13.62 10.93
C ALA A 251 -1.46 -14.79 10.77
N ARG A 252 -2.76 -14.51 10.97
CA ARG A 252 -3.86 -15.43 10.69
C ARG A 252 -4.67 -14.90 9.52
N LEU A 253 -5.10 -15.83 8.66
CA LEU A 253 -6.12 -15.59 7.65
C LEU A 253 -7.49 -15.92 8.22
N LEU A 254 -8.45 -15.03 8.04
CA LEU A 254 -9.89 -15.23 8.30
C LEU A 254 -10.61 -15.28 6.96
N GLU A 255 -11.39 -16.34 6.72
CA GLU A 255 -12.28 -16.48 5.58
C GLU A 255 -13.49 -17.32 5.94
N GLY A 256 -14.50 -17.42 5.06
CA GLY A 256 -15.70 -18.20 5.29
C GLY A 256 -16.33 -17.91 6.64
N GLY A 257 -16.66 -18.96 7.39
CA GLY A 257 -17.31 -18.83 8.70
C GLY A 257 -16.51 -18.08 9.77
N ASP A 258 -15.17 -18.06 9.68
CA ASP A 258 -14.34 -17.25 10.59
C ASP A 258 -14.50 -15.77 10.28
N LEU A 259 -14.52 -15.40 9.00
CA LEU A 259 -14.76 -14.03 8.57
C LEU A 259 -16.22 -13.62 8.84
N ASP A 260 -17.21 -14.53 8.70
CA ASP A 260 -18.60 -14.26 9.05
C ASP A 260 -18.77 -13.86 10.51
N ARG A 261 -18.14 -14.63 11.41
CA ARG A 261 -18.11 -14.32 12.84
C ARG A 261 -17.41 -13.01 13.14
N PHE A 262 -16.31 -12.72 12.43
CA PHE A 262 -15.59 -11.47 12.58
C PHE A 262 -16.43 -10.26 12.15
N VAL A 263 -17.05 -10.31 10.99
CA VAL A 263 -17.91 -9.23 10.46
C VAL A 263 -19.15 -9.01 11.35
N SER A 264 -19.68 -10.09 11.93
CA SER A 264 -20.74 -10.02 12.97
C SER A 264 -21.96 -9.19 12.56
N GLY A 265 -22.41 -9.34 11.29
CA GLY A 265 -23.61 -8.66 10.79
C GLY A 265 -23.46 -7.17 10.53
N ARG A 266 -22.24 -6.62 10.49
CA ARG A 266 -22.03 -5.23 10.08
C ARG A 266 -22.52 -5.01 8.65
N ALA A 267 -23.22 -3.89 8.45
CA ALA A 267 -23.65 -3.46 7.13
C ALA A 267 -22.47 -2.92 6.30
N PRO A 268 -22.52 -3.04 4.96
CA PRO A 268 -21.57 -2.33 4.09
C PRO A 268 -21.74 -0.81 4.23
N VAL A 269 -20.67 -0.08 3.96
CA VAL A 269 -20.63 1.39 4.03
C VAL A 269 -20.88 1.95 2.64
N HIS A 270 -21.86 2.84 2.50
CA HIS A 270 -22.11 3.60 1.28
C HIS A 270 -21.56 5.02 1.40
N ASP A 271 -21.42 5.71 0.27
CA ASP A 271 -20.89 7.09 0.24
C ASP A 271 -21.59 8.03 1.22
N ALA A 272 -22.91 7.87 1.39
CA ALA A 272 -23.72 8.71 2.27
C ALA A 272 -23.40 8.53 3.77
N ASP A 273 -22.85 7.36 4.15
CA ASP A 273 -22.60 6.98 5.54
C ASP A 273 -21.08 6.83 5.81
N ALA A 274 -20.25 7.11 4.81
CA ALA A 274 -18.81 6.93 4.90
C ALA A 274 -18.19 7.94 5.88
N VAL A 275 -17.25 7.44 6.69
CA VAL A 275 -16.44 8.24 7.61
C VAL A 275 -14.97 7.87 7.44
N ASP A 276 -14.08 8.77 7.81
CA ASP A 276 -12.64 8.47 7.83
C ASP A 276 -12.34 7.29 8.74
N SER A 277 -11.30 6.53 8.42
CA SER A 277 -10.82 5.48 9.31
C SER A 277 -10.40 6.04 10.67
N PRO A 278 -10.40 5.23 11.76
CA PRO A 278 -9.90 5.69 13.04
C PRO A 278 -8.44 6.14 12.94
N ALA A 279 -8.08 7.16 13.73
CA ALA A 279 -6.68 7.52 13.91
C ALA A 279 -5.97 6.46 14.78
N PRO A 280 -4.68 6.19 14.55
CA PRO A 280 -3.88 5.49 15.54
C PRO A 280 -3.85 6.28 16.86
N PRO A 281 -3.81 5.60 18.02
CA PRO A 281 -3.52 6.24 19.29
C PRO A 281 -2.14 6.92 19.28
N ASP A 282 -1.97 7.99 20.05
CA ASP A 282 -0.73 8.79 20.10
C ASP A 282 0.51 8.00 20.54
N ASP A 283 0.33 6.82 21.16
CA ASP A 283 1.38 5.95 21.70
C ASP A 283 1.76 4.79 20.76
N VAL A 284 1.30 4.79 19.52
CA VAL A 284 1.56 3.68 18.57
C VAL A 284 2.87 3.85 17.79
N PHE A 285 3.41 5.07 17.70
CA PHE A 285 4.62 5.39 16.93
C PHE A 285 5.72 5.97 17.80
#